data_52c086c7841a101b4a4663045d999e3a
#
_entry.id   52c086c7841a101b4a4663045d999e3a
#
_cell.length_a   1.000
_cell.length_b   1.000
_cell.length_c   1.000
_cell.angle_alpha   90.00
_cell.angle_beta   90.00
_cell.angle_gamma   90.00
#
_symmetry.space_group_name_H-M   'P 1'
#
loop_
_entity.id
_entity.type
_entity.pdbx_description
1 polymer ?
#
loop_
_entity_poly.entity_id
_entity_poly.type
_entity_poly.pdbx_seq_one_letter_code
_entity_poly.pdbx_strand_id
1 'polypeptide(L)'
;SINAVSLFGLILAVSVVVDDAIVVVENVRRHIEEGLDPVEATRVSMKEVSGPVVATTLVLLAVFVPVSLMPGITGQMYNQFAVTISVAVVISSLNALTLSPALCATLLKPNTGKTNFFFSAFNRYFDKKKPFITIIKGFLYMLINTSLLHLISLILL
;
A
#
# COMPACT_ATOMS: atom_id res chain seq x y z
N SER A 1 21.30 15.41 -14.48
CA SER A 1 20.82 16.71 -13.97
C SER A 1 19.38 16.55 -13.50
N ILE A 2 19.07 17.07 -12.33
CA ILE A 2 17.69 17.08 -11.81
C ILE A 2 16.91 18.11 -12.63
N ASN A 3 15.91 17.67 -13.35
CA ASN A 3 14.97 18.52 -14.09
C ASN A 3 13.54 18.35 -13.54
N ALA A 4 12.59 19.14 -14.04
CA ALA A 4 11.19 19.10 -13.59
C ALA A 4 10.56 17.71 -13.76
N VAL A 5 10.93 16.95 -14.79
CA VAL A 5 10.41 15.61 -15.08
C VAL A 5 10.91 14.58 -14.06
N SER A 6 12.22 14.61 -13.74
CA SER A 6 12.78 13.75 -12.70
C SER A 6 12.26 14.10 -11.30
N LEU A 7 12.03 15.39 -11.02
CA LEU A 7 11.41 15.82 -9.76
C LEU A 7 9.98 15.30 -9.62
N PHE A 8 9.20 15.38 -10.70
CA PHE A 8 7.84 14.84 -10.72
C PHE A 8 7.83 13.30 -10.54
N GLY A 9 8.76 12.60 -11.22
CA GLY A 9 8.97 11.17 -11.03
C GLY A 9 9.35 10.81 -9.59
N LEU A 10 10.15 11.64 -8.93
CA LEU A 10 10.54 11.45 -7.53
C LEU A 10 9.36 11.63 -6.57
N ILE A 11 8.50 12.63 -6.80
CA ILE A 11 7.30 12.86 -5.98
C ILE A 11 6.34 11.68 -6.08
N LEU A 12 6.10 11.17 -7.29
CA LEU A 12 5.28 9.97 -7.47
C LEU A 12 5.92 8.73 -6.85
N ALA A 13 7.23 8.58 -7.00
CA ALA A 13 7.97 7.48 -6.41
C ALA A 13 7.82 7.46 -4.88
N VAL A 14 7.92 8.62 -4.20
CA VAL A 14 7.73 8.71 -2.74
C VAL A 14 6.33 8.23 -2.35
N SER A 15 5.30 8.58 -3.11
CA SER A 15 3.91 8.12 -2.82
C SER A 15 3.82 6.59 -2.88
N VAL A 16 4.36 5.97 -3.92
CA VAL A 16 4.33 4.50 -4.10
C VAL A 16 5.18 3.79 -3.03
N VAL A 17 6.35 4.36 -2.70
CA VAL A 17 7.28 3.79 -1.70
C VAL A 17 6.63 3.70 -0.31
N VAL A 18 5.87 4.71 0.07
CA VAL A 18 5.22 4.76 1.39
C VAL A 18 4.11 3.72 1.50
N ASP A 19 3.37 3.45 0.42
CA ASP A 19 2.23 2.53 0.43
C ASP A 19 2.65 1.08 0.79
N ASP A 20 3.71 0.56 0.23
CA ASP A 20 4.19 -0.79 0.50
C ASP A 20 4.54 -1.00 1.98
N ALA A 21 5.22 -0.03 2.59
CA ALA A 21 5.59 -0.08 4.00
C ALA A 21 4.36 0.01 4.92
N ILE A 22 3.38 0.83 4.57
CA ILE A 22 2.13 0.97 5.34
C ILE A 22 1.37 -0.36 5.37
N VAL A 23 1.24 -1.04 4.24
CA VAL A 23 0.54 -2.33 4.14
C VAL A 23 1.17 -3.37 5.08
N VAL A 24 2.50 -3.45 5.12
CA VAL A 24 3.21 -4.37 6.01
C VAL A 24 2.95 -4.03 7.48
N VAL A 25 3.15 -2.76 7.86
CA VAL A 25 3.00 -2.31 9.27
C VAL A 25 1.56 -2.50 9.75
N GLU A 26 0.57 -2.15 8.92
CA GLU A 26 -0.85 -2.27 9.27
C GLU A 26 -1.26 -3.74 9.46
N ASN A 27 -0.78 -4.64 8.60
CA ASN A 27 -1.09 -6.06 8.73
C ASN A 27 -0.44 -6.68 9.98
N VAL A 28 0.81 -6.33 10.28
CA VAL A 28 1.48 -6.75 11.53
C VAL A 28 0.72 -6.25 12.75
N ARG A 29 0.31 -4.97 12.74
CA ARG A 29 -0.42 -4.37 13.84
C ARG A 29 -1.76 -5.07 14.08
N ARG A 30 -2.47 -5.43 13.02
CA ARG A 30 -3.73 -6.18 13.12
C ARG A 30 -3.53 -7.50 13.86
N HIS A 31 -2.50 -8.26 13.52
CA HIS A 31 -2.21 -9.54 14.20
C HIS A 31 -1.77 -9.37 15.66
N ILE A 32 -1.08 -8.27 15.99
CA ILE A 32 -0.77 -7.92 17.40
C ILE A 32 -2.06 -7.59 18.16
N GLU A 33 -3.01 -6.88 17.55
CA GLU A 33 -4.32 -6.57 18.14
C GLU A 33 -5.18 -7.82 18.33
N GLU A 34 -5.00 -8.83 17.49
CA GLU A 34 -5.61 -10.18 17.61
C GLU A 34 -4.95 -11.04 18.71
N GLY A 35 -3.87 -10.54 19.33
CA GLY A 35 -3.21 -11.17 20.50
C GLY A 35 -1.94 -11.95 20.21
N LEU A 36 -1.41 -11.87 18.99
CA LEU A 36 -0.13 -12.48 18.65
C LEU A 36 1.05 -11.66 19.21
N ASP A 37 2.13 -12.34 19.58
CA ASP A 37 3.40 -11.69 19.91
C ASP A 37 3.96 -10.96 18.66
N PRO A 38 4.64 -9.80 18.80
CA PRO A 38 5.12 -9.01 17.67
C PRO A 38 5.96 -9.78 16.65
N VAL A 39 6.79 -10.71 17.12
CA VAL A 39 7.61 -11.53 16.23
C VAL A 39 6.76 -12.50 15.42
N GLU A 40 5.81 -13.17 16.06
CA GLU A 40 4.91 -14.11 15.37
C GLU A 40 3.90 -13.37 14.49
N ALA A 41 3.36 -12.24 14.95
CA ALA A 41 2.52 -11.35 14.15
C ALA A 41 3.23 -10.92 12.87
N THR A 42 4.49 -10.52 12.96
CA THR A 42 5.30 -10.16 11.79
C THR A 42 5.49 -11.36 10.85
N ARG A 43 5.75 -12.54 11.40
CA ARG A 43 5.95 -13.76 10.62
C ARG A 43 4.71 -14.16 9.83
N VAL A 44 3.55 -14.11 10.47
CA VAL A 44 2.25 -14.40 9.83
C VAL A 44 1.95 -13.35 8.75
N SER A 45 2.07 -12.08 9.10
CA SER A 45 1.85 -10.95 8.17
C SER A 45 2.71 -11.05 6.93
N MET A 46 3.98 -11.40 7.06
CA MET A 46 4.88 -11.52 5.91
C MET A 46 4.48 -12.65 4.97
N LYS A 47 3.90 -13.73 5.45
CA LYS A 47 3.35 -14.79 4.59
C LYS A 47 2.14 -14.31 3.78
N GLU A 48 1.35 -13.41 4.34
CA GLU A 48 0.15 -12.87 3.69
C GLU A 48 0.49 -11.77 2.67
N VAL A 49 1.41 -10.83 3.02
CA VAL A 49 1.63 -9.62 2.22
C VAL A 49 2.79 -9.70 1.25
N SER A 50 3.75 -10.61 1.42
CA SER A 50 4.91 -10.69 0.53
C SER A 50 4.53 -11.00 -0.93
N GLY A 51 3.57 -11.90 -1.16
CA GLY A 51 3.06 -12.20 -2.49
C GLY A 51 2.48 -10.98 -3.19
N PRO A 52 1.46 -10.32 -2.62
CA PRO A 52 0.91 -9.07 -3.13
C PRO A 52 1.94 -7.98 -3.39
N VAL A 53 2.88 -7.73 -2.47
CA VAL A 53 3.93 -6.69 -2.64
C VAL A 53 4.83 -7.01 -3.83
N VAL A 54 5.27 -8.26 -3.99
CA VAL A 54 6.06 -8.66 -5.16
C VAL A 54 5.25 -8.54 -6.44
N ALA A 55 3.97 -8.94 -6.42
CA ALA A 55 3.10 -8.86 -7.60
C ALA A 55 2.89 -7.41 -8.06
N THR A 56 2.59 -6.47 -7.14
CA THR A 56 2.44 -5.04 -7.47
C THR A 56 3.72 -4.44 -8.02
N THR A 57 4.87 -4.79 -7.45
CA THR A 57 6.20 -4.38 -7.92
C THR A 57 6.43 -4.84 -9.36
N LEU A 58 6.16 -6.12 -9.66
CA LEU A 58 6.34 -6.68 -11.01
C LEU A 58 5.40 -6.02 -12.03
N VAL A 59 4.15 -5.74 -11.66
CA VAL A 59 3.18 -5.05 -12.54
C VAL A 59 3.69 -3.64 -12.86
N LEU A 60 4.15 -2.89 -11.86
CA LEU A 60 4.70 -1.55 -12.09
C LEU A 60 5.93 -1.57 -12.99
N LEU A 61 6.86 -2.50 -12.76
CA LEU A 61 8.03 -2.67 -13.61
C LEU A 61 7.65 -3.07 -15.05
N ALA A 62 6.66 -3.94 -15.22
CA ALA A 62 6.17 -4.35 -16.54
C ALA A 62 5.61 -3.18 -17.36
N VAL A 63 5.11 -2.13 -16.70
CA VAL A 63 4.64 -0.90 -17.33
C VAL A 63 5.80 0.07 -17.59
N PHE A 64 6.63 0.36 -16.60
CA PHE A 64 7.64 1.41 -16.70
C PHE A 64 8.89 1.00 -17.46
N VAL A 65 9.30 -0.26 -17.43
CA VAL A 65 10.48 -0.74 -18.18
C VAL A 65 10.30 -0.56 -19.69
N PRO A 66 9.20 -0.99 -20.34
CA PRO A 66 8.98 -0.71 -21.76
C PRO A 66 8.92 0.79 -22.09
N VAL A 67 8.31 1.60 -21.22
CA VAL A 67 8.26 3.06 -21.41
C VAL A 67 9.65 3.68 -21.40
N SER A 68 10.56 3.17 -20.58
CA SER A 68 11.95 3.64 -20.54
C SER A 68 12.74 3.35 -21.83
N LEU A 69 12.29 2.41 -22.64
CA LEU A 69 12.94 2.01 -23.88
C LEU A 69 12.36 2.69 -25.13
N MET A 70 11.40 3.60 -24.99
CA MET A 70 10.78 4.28 -26.11
C MET A 70 11.78 5.19 -26.85
N PRO A 71 11.86 5.10 -28.20
CA PRO A 71 12.76 5.94 -29.00
C PRO A 71 12.20 7.36 -29.21
N GLY A 72 13.09 8.27 -29.60
CA GLY A 72 12.74 9.63 -29.97
C GLY A 72 12.84 10.65 -28.83
N ILE A 73 12.54 11.92 -29.15
CA ILE A 73 12.65 13.04 -28.19
C ILE A 73 11.67 12.85 -27.03
N THR A 74 10.45 12.42 -27.32
CA THR A 74 9.43 12.10 -26.32
C THR A 74 9.90 10.95 -25.43
N GLY A 75 10.53 9.92 -26.03
CA GLY A 75 11.10 8.80 -25.28
C GLY A 75 12.18 9.22 -24.29
N GLN A 76 13.03 10.19 -24.65
CA GLN A 76 14.06 10.71 -23.73
C GLN A 76 13.46 11.38 -22.47
N MET A 77 12.34 12.08 -22.61
CA MET A 77 11.63 12.68 -21.47
C MET A 77 11.01 11.60 -20.58
N TYR A 78 10.33 10.62 -21.20
CA TYR A 78 9.72 9.51 -20.45
C TYR A 78 10.72 8.55 -19.85
N ASN A 79 11.89 8.38 -20.47
CA ASN A 79 12.94 7.51 -19.97
C ASN A 79 13.40 7.93 -18.55
N GLN A 80 13.70 9.22 -18.34
CA GLN A 80 14.14 9.71 -17.02
C GLN A 80 13.09 9.46 -15.93
N PHE A 81 11.82 9.69 -16.27
CA PHE A 81 10.68 9.45 -15.39
C PHE A 81 10.51 7.95 -15.09
N ALA A 82 10.48 7.12 -16.12
CA ALA A 82 10.25 5.69 -16.00
C ALA A 82 11.39 4.97 -15.25
N VAL A 83 12.62 5.34 -15.52
CA VAL A 83 13.79 4.80 -14.79
C VAL A 83 13.75 5.20 -13.32
N THR A 84 13.46 6.47 -13.02
CA THR A 84 13.37 6.94 -11.64
C THR A 84 12.33 6.17 -10.84
N ILE A 85 11.13 5.97 -11.40
CA ILE A 85 10.07 5.21 -10.73
C ILE A 85 10.46 3.73 -10.62
N SER A 86 10.99 3.11 -11.67
CA SER A 86 11.37 1.70 -11.64
C SER A 86 12.39 1.41 -10.54
N VAL A 87 13.43 2.23 -10.41
CA VAL A 87 14.44 2.09 -9.35
C VAL A 87 13.81 2.31 -7.98
N ALA A 88 12.99 3.33 -7.83
CA ALA A 88 12.31 3.62 -6.56
C ALA A 88 11.39 2.48 -6.11
N VAL A 89 10.61 1.91 -7.02
CA VAL A 89 9.70 0.78 -6.73
C VAL A 89 10.47 -0.47 -6.30
N VAL A 90 11.60 -0.78 -6.95
CA VAL A 90 12.45 -1.91 -6.53
C VAL A 90 13.01 -1.69 -5.13
N ILE A 91 13.55 -0.51 -4.84
CA ILE A 91 14.08 -0.18 -3.51
C ILE A 91 12.96 -0.21 -2.45
N SER A 92 11.76 0.29 -2.79
CA SER A 92 10.59 0.25 -1.92
C SER A 92 10.22 -1.17 -1.52
N SER A 93 10.05 -2.03 -2.51
CA SER A 93 9.70 -3.43 -2.33
C SER A 93 10.74 -4.16 -1.46
N LEU A 94 12.04 -3.92 -1.70
CA LEU A 94 13.10 -4.48 -0.85
C LEU A 94 12.99 -3.98 0.59
N ASN A 95 12.75 -2.68 0.81
CA ASN A 95 12.57 -2.12 2.15
C ASN A 95 11.31 -2.66 2.83
N ALA A 96 10.21 -2.76 2.12
CA ALA A 96 8.96 -3.31 2.65
C ALA A 96 9.09 -4.77 3.07
N LEU A 97 9.86 -5.57 2.33
CA LEU A 97 10.06 -6.99 2.62
C LEU A 97 11.19 -7.29 3.63
N THR A 98 12.08 -6.32 3.89
CA THR A 98 13.23 -6.53 4.80
C THR A 98 13.20 -5.60 6.00
N LEU A 99 13.25 -4.30 5.78
CA LEU A 99 13.36 -3.30 6.84
C LEU A 99 12.06 -3.18 7.64
N SER A 100 10.91 -3.10 6.97
CA SER A 100 9.63 -2.94 7.65
C SER A 100 9.31 -4.08 8.61
N PRO A 101 9.43 -5.38 8.23
CA PRO A 101 9.20 -6.46 9.17
C PRO A 101 10.23 -6.51 10.30
N ALA A 102 11.51 -6.19 10.03
CA ALA A 102 12.53 -6.15 11.07
C ALA A 102 12.21 -5.07 12.13
N LEU A 103 11.76 -3.90 11.69
CA LEU A 103 11.32 -2.82 12.59
C LEU A 103 10.04 -3.20 13.35
N CYS A 104 9.07 -3.83 12.69
CA CYS A 104 7.84 -4.29 13.35
C CYS A 104 8.14 -5.29 14.47
N ALA A 105 8.97 -6.29 14.19
CA ALA A 105 9.33 -7.31 15.17
C ALA A 105 10.09 -6.76 16.39
N THR A 106 10.86 -5.67 16.22
CA THR A 106 11.72 -5.11 17.25
C THR A 106 11.11 -3.92 17.98
N LEU A 107 10.36 -3.06 17.29
CA LEU A 107 9.84 -1.80 17.85
C LEU A 107 8.38 -1.89 18.32
N LEU A 108 7.57 -2.78 17.71
CA LEU A 108 6.20 -2.95 18.15
C LEU A 108 6.16 -3.72 19.48
N LYS A 109 5.35 -3.21 20.40
CA LYS A 109 5.16 -3.83 21.72
C LYS A 109 3.93 -4.72 21.70
N PRO A 110 3.93 -5.85 22.44
CA PRO A 110 2.73 -6.64 22.68
C PRO A 110 1.61 -5.77 23.22
N ASN A 111 0.40 -6.07 22.83
CA ASN A 111 -0.78 -5.36 23.34
C ASN A 111 -1.01 -5.74 24.80
N THR A 112 -0.40 -5.00 25.75
CA THR A 112 -0.51 -5.24 27.19
C THR A 112 -1.83 -4.75 27.79
N GLY A 113 -2.85 -4.50 26.98
CA GLY A 113 -4.19 -4.13 27.47
C GLY A 113 -4.32 -2.76 28.16
N LYS A 114 -3.20 -2.08 28.38
CA LYS A 114 -3.19 -0.72 28.96
C LYS A 114 -3.24 0.31 27.82
N THR A 115 -4.41 0.48 27.24
CA THR A 115 -4.67 1.64 26.37
C THR A 115 -4.49 2.90 27.21
N ASN A 116 -3.51 3.73 26.87
CA ASN A 116 -3.37 5.06 27.46
C ASN A 116 -4.72 5.78 27.35
N PHE A 117 -5.13 6.45 28.44
CA PHE A 117 -6.41 7.15 28.55
C PHE A 117 -6.72 8.03 27.33
N PHE A 118 -5.71 8.66 26.74
CA PHE A 118 -5.83 9.45 25.50
C PHE A 118 -6.23 8.59 24.28
N PHE A 119 -5.62 7.42 24.09
CA PHE A 119 -5.97 6.50 23.00
C PHE A 119 -7.34 5.86 23.20
N SER A 120 -7.74 5.59 24.43
CA SER A 120 -9.06 5.10 24.77
C SER A 120 -10.15 6.13 24.45
N ALA A 121 -9.92 7.42 24.76
CA ALA A 121 -10.83 8.51 24.42
C ALA A 121 -10.90 8.70 22.89
N PHE A 122 -9.77 8.62 22.19
CA PHE A 122 -9.69 8.74 20.73
C PHE A 122 -10.40 7.58 20.04
N ASN A 123 -10.12 6.33 20.45
CA ASN A 123 -10.83 5.14 19.94
C ASN A 123 -12.33 5.20 20.21
N ARG A 124 -12.75 5.66 21.40
CA ARG A 124 -14.16 5.86 21.74
C ARG A 124 -14.85 6.88 20.84
N TYR A 125 -14.14 7.92 20.43
CA TYR A 125 -14.65 8.91 19.48
C TYR A 125 -14.78 8.32 18.07
N PHE A 126 -13.83 7.49 17.62
CA PHE A 126 -13.88 6.81 16.32
C PHE A 126 -14.84 5.64 16.29
N ASP A 127 -14.98 4.88 17.39
CA ASP A 127 -15.97 3.82 17.51
C ASP A 127 -17.39 4.35 17.40
N LYS A 128 -17.63 5.57 17.88
CA LYS A 128 -18.92 6.25 17.73
C LYS A 128 -19.21 6.64 16.27
N LYS A 129 -18.19 6.68 15.39
CA LYS A 129 -18.32 6.94 13.94
C LYS A 129 -18.30 5.68 13.07
N LYS A 130 -18.10 4.50 13.65
CA LYS A 130 -18.17 3.22 12.91
C LYS A 130 -19.48 3.04 12.11
N PRO A 131 -20.67 3.42 12.62
CA PRO A 131 -21.89 3.31 11.82
C PRO A 131 -21.84 4.16 10.55
N PHE A 132 -21.22 5.34 10.58
CA PHE A 132 -21.08 6.20 9.40
C PHE A 132 -20.14 5.58 8.34
N ILE A 133 -19.03 4.99 8.76
CA ILE A 133 -18.08 4.29 7.87
C ILE A 133 -18.75 3.04 7.28
N THR A 134 -19.56 2.33 8.05
CA THR A 134 -20.32 1.16 7.58
C THR A 134 -21.37 1.55 6.56
N ILE A 135 -22.05 2.68 6.74
CA ILE A 135 -23.02 3.24 5.78
C ILE A 135 -22.31 3.61 4.47
N ILE A 136 -21.13 4.29 4.55
CA ILE A 136 -20.34 4.63 3.36
C ILE A 136 -19.86 3.37 2.63
N LYS A 137 -19.37 2.36 3.34
CA LYS A 137 -19.00 1.06 2.74
C LYS A 137 -20.18 0.36 2.08
N GLY A 138 -21.34 0.36 2.72
CA GLY A 138 -22.57 -0.18 2.16
C GLY A 138 -23.03 0.57 0.89
N PHE A 139 -22.95 1.88 0.90
CA PHE A 139 -23.26 2.72 -0.26
C PHE A 139 -22.28 2.51 -1.43
N LEU A 140 -20.98 2.45 -1.14
CA LEU A 140 -19.95 2.13 -2.14
C LEU A 140 -20.14 0.73 -2.73
N TYR A 141 -20.44 -0.26 -1.89
CA TYR A 141 -20.73 -1.62 -2.34
C TYR A 141 -21.96 -1.68 -3.24
N MET A 142 -23.00 -0.95 -2.88
CA MET A 142 -24.23 -0.83 -3.69
C MET A 142 -23.96 -0.16 -5.05
N LEU A 143 -23.14 0.91 -5.09
CA LEU A 143 -22.75 1.60 -6.33
C LEU A 143 -21.91 0.69 -7.23
N ILE A 144 -20.95 -0.04 -6.67
CA ILE A 144 -20.12 -0.99 -7.44
C ILE A 144 -20.97 -2.12 -8.00
N ASN A 145 -21.88 -2.68 -7.18
CA ASN A 145 -22.75 -3.78 -7.61
C ASN A 145 -23.75 -3.35 -8.70
N THR A 146 -24.34 -2.16 -8.59
CA THR A 146 -25.23 -1.63 -9.65
C THR A 146 -24.46 -1.30 -10.94
N SER A 147 -23.26 -0.76 -10.84
CA SER A 147 -22.41 -0.50 -12.01
C SER A 147 -21.99 -1.80 -12.71
N LEU A 148 -21.65 -2.83 -11.95
CA LEU A 148 -21.30 -4.17 -12.48
C LEU A 148 -22.49 -4.85 -13.15
N LEU A 149 -23.69 -4.76 -12.58
CA LEU A 149 -24.94 -5.27 -13.17
C LEU A 149 -25.29 -4.55 -14.49
N HIS A 150 -25.10 -3.22 -14.57
CA HIS A 150 -25.28 -2.48 -15.82
C HIS A 150 -24.26 -2.88 -16.88
N LEU A 151 -23.01 -3.12 -16.51
CA LEU A 151 -21.95 -3.54 -17.44
C LEU A 151 -22.22 -4.95 -17.99
N ILE A 152 -22.68 -5.88 -17.13
CA ILE A 152 -23.08 -7.24 -17.54
C ILE A 152 -24.31 -7.20 -18.45
N SER A 153 -25.29 -6.34 -18.15
CA SER A 153 -26.48 -6.17 -19.00
C SER A 153 -26.13 -5.60 -20.38
N LEU A 154 -25.12 -4.72 -20.45
CA LEU A 154 -24.64 -4.13 -21.71
C LEU A 154 -23.84 -5.12 -22.58
N ILE A 155 -23.19 -6.10 -21.95
CA ILE A 155 -22.42 -7.16 -22.64
C ILE A 155 -23.34 -8.29 -23.15
N LEU A 156 -24.51 -8.45 -22.51
CA LEU A 156 -25.49 -9.49 -22.88
C LEU A 156 -26.54 -9.02 -23.91
N LEU A 157 -26.53 -7.76 -24.32
CA LEU A 157 -27.34 -7.17 -25.40
C LEU A 157 -26.52 -7.05 -26.68
#